data_11edc5b2a2b908a00d4bd219fa0fda94
#
_entry.id   11edc5b2a2b908a00d4bd219fa0fda94
#
_cell.length_a   1.000
_cell.length_b   1.000
_cell.length_c   1.000
_cell.angle_alpha   90.00
_cell.angle_beta   90.00
_cell.angle_gamma   90.00
#
_symmetry.space_group_name_H-M   'P 1'
#
loop_
_entity.id
_entity.type
_entity.pdbx_description
1 polymer ?
#
loop_
_entity_poly.entity_id
_entity_poly.type
_entity_poly.pdbx_seq_one_letter_code
_entity_poly.pdbx_strand_id
1 'polypeptide(L)'
;MEPHAELQNLEEALWRSETRSDRDWMDTVLAPGFTEHGRSGRVYDREASLSVDVPDIIEIELPLTDFTVRMISEDLALVTYVSVEPRGRSNRASLWRHDGSEWRLEFHQGTPA
;
A
#
# COMPACT_ATOMS: atom_id res chain seq x y z
N MET A 1 -11.27 -17.07 7.47
CA MET A 1 -9.88 -17.07 7.02
C MET A 1 -9.26 -15.71 7.32
N GLU A 2 -8.10 -15.70 7.91
CA GLU A 2 -7.39 -14.49 8.28
C GLU A 2 -6.35 -14.15 7.21
N PRO A 3 -6.57 -13.12 6.36
CA PRO A 3 -5.62 -12.77 5.31
C PRO A 3 -4.48 -11.88 5.81
N HIS A 4 -4.24 -11.82 7.13
CA HIS A 4 -3.27 -10.90 7.73
C HIS A 4 -1.87 -11.01 7.09
N ALA A 5 -1.33 -12.23 7.03
CA ALA A 5 0.01 -12.43 6.50
C ALA A 5 0.10 -12.10 5.01
N GLU A 6 -0.91 -12.46 4.24
CA GLU A 6 -0.95 -12.18 2.81
C GLU A 6 -1.02 -10.68 2.54
N LEU A 7 -1.89 -9.96 3.27
CA LEU A 7 -2.03 -8.51 3.10
C LEU A 7 -0.78 -7.78 3.60
N GLN A 8 -0.15 -8.26 4.67
CA GLN A 8 1.11 -7.66 5.12
C GLN A 8 2.20 -7.82 4.06
N ASN A 9 2.32 -9.00 3.46
CA ASN A 9 3.29 -9.23 2.39
C ASN A 9 3.03 -8.32 1.18
N LEU A 10 1.77 -8.13 0.80
CA LEU A 10 1.41 -7.25 -0.31
C LEU A 10 1.71 -5.79 0.02
N GLU A 11 1.35 -5.35 1.22
CA GLU A 11 1.61 -3.98 1.64
C GLU A 11 3.12 -3.72 1.70
N GLU A 12 3.89 -4.65 2.27
CA GLU A 12 5.35 -4.51 2.34
C GLU A 12 6.01 -4.52 0.97
N ALA A 13 5.45 -5.27 0.01
CA ALA A 13 5.95 -5.27 -1.36
C ALA A 13 5.87 -3.89 -2.01
N LEU A 14 4.89 -3.07 -1.62
CA LEU A 14 4.79 -1.68 -2.10
C LEU A 14 5.94 -0.80 -1.62
N TRP A 15 6.64 -1.22 -0.56
CA TRP A 15 7.75 -0.49 0.03
C TRP A 15 9.11 -1.08 -0.33
N ARG A 16 9.14 -2.12 -1.19
CA ARG A 16 10.38 -2.68 -1.74
C ARG A 16 10.57 -2.17 -3.15
N SER A 17 11.76 -1.64 -3.45
CA SER A 17 12.00 -1.04 -4.77
C SER A 17 11.87 -2.06 -5.90
N GLU A 18 12.27 -3.33 -5.67
CA GLU A 18 12.18 -4.37 -6.70
C GLU A 18 10.75 -4.66 -7.16
N THR A 19 9.77 -4.64 -6.26
CA THR A 19 8.35 -4.79 -6.62
C THR A 19 7.72 -3.46 -7.01
N ARG A 20 8.05 -2.39 -6.29
CA ARG A 20 7.49 -1.06 -6.57
C ARG A 20 7.86 -0.56 -7.96
N SER A 21 9.04 -0.93 -8.46
CA SER A 21 9.50 -0.58 -9.81
C SER A 21 9.08 -1.58 -10.88
N ASP A 22 8.47 -2.71 -10.49
CA ASP A 22 7.94 -3.70 -11.43
C ASP A 22 6.59 -3.21 -11.94
N ARG A 23 6.60 -2.65 -13.15
CA ARG A 23 5.39 -2.05 -13.76
C ARG A 23 4.26 -3.06 -13.91
N ASP A 24 4.59 -4.29 -14.31
CA ASP A 24 3.57 -5.33 -14.51
C ASP A 24 2.92 -5.71 -13.18
N TRP A 25 3.73 -5.85 -12.12
CA TRP A 25 3.20 -6.14 -10.79
C TRP A 25 2.31 -5.00 -10.29
N MET A 26 2.77 -3.76 -10.43
CA MET A 26 2.01 -2.59 -10.02
C MET A 26 0.70 -2.45 -10.80
N ASP A 27 0.74 -2.73 -12.11
CA ASP A 27 -0.45 -2.69 -12.95
C ASP A 27 -1.48 -3.74 -12.51
N THR A 28 -1.00 -4.87 -11.98
CA THR A 28 -1.87 -5.93 -11.48
C THR A 28 -2.43 -5.63 -10.10
N VAL A 29 -1.60 -5.10 -9.19
CA VAL A 29 -1.99 -4.92 -7.78
C VAL A 29 -2.90 -3.71 -7.56
N LEU A 30 -2.77 -2.65 -8.37
CA LEU A 30 -3.62 -1.47 -8.24
C LEU A 30 -4.98 -1.70 -8.90
N ALA A 31 -6.05 -1.48 -8.14
CA ALA A 31 -7.40 -1.56 -8.68
C ALA A 31 -7.63 -0.49 -9.76
N PRO A 32 -8.59 -0.70 -10.69
CA PRO A 32 -8.85 0.28 -11.75
C PRO A 32 -9.16 1.69 -11.24
N GLY A 33 -9.83 1.82 -10.10
CA GLY A 33 -10.18 3.11 -9.50
C GLY A 33 -9.23 3.57 -8.41
N PHE A 34 -8.01 3.04 -8.37
CA PHE A 34 -7.07 3.34 -7.29
C PHE A 34 -6.83 4.85 -7.14
N THR A 35 -6.82 5.31 -5.89
CA THR A 35 -6.47 6.69 -5.52
C THR A 35 -5.59 6.66 -4.28
N GLU A 36 -4.61 7.53 -4.24
CA GLU A 36 -3.74 7.69 -3.07
C GLU A 36 -3.77 9.14 -2.59
N HIS A 37 -3.95 9.32 -1.27
CA HIS A 37 -3.70 10.59 -0.61
C HIS A 37 -2.33 10.50 0.03
N GLY A 38 -1.34 11.12 -0.61
CA GLY A 38 0.05 11.01 -0.19
C GLY A 38 0.34 11.77 1.11
N ARG A 39 1.42 11.38 1.76
CA ARG A 39 1.90 12.00 3.00
C ARG A 39 2.15 13.50 2.82
N SER A 40 2.51 13.93 1.62
CA SER A 40 2.77 15.34 1.29
C SER A 40 1.50 16.17 1.15
N GLY A 41 0.33 15.52 1.13
CA GLY A 41 -0.95 16.15 0.82
C GLY A 41 -1.33 16.07 -0.66
N ARG A 42 -0.44 15.57 -1.51
CA ARG A 42 -0.73 15.41 -2.93
C ARG A 42 -1.63 14.20 -3.15
N VAL A 43 -2.60 14.35 -4.06
CA VAL A 43 -3.49 13.25 -4.45
C VAL A 43 -3.00 12.66 -5.78
N TYR A 44 -2.92 11.34 -5.84
CA TYR A 44 -2.49 10.59 -7.01
C TYR A 44 -3.63 9.68 -7.46
N ASP A 45 -3.95 9.71 -8.76
CA ASP A 45 -4.80 8.67 -9.34
C ASP A 45 -3.93 7.47 -9.74
N ARG A 46 -4.57 6.44 -10.31
CA ARG A 46 -3.88 5.22 -10.72
C ARG A 46 -2.73 5.51 -11.70
N GLU A 47 -3.00 6.31 -12.74
CA GLU A 47 -2.00 6.62 -13.76
C GLU A 47 -0.81 7.37 -13.17
N ALA A 48 -1.06 8.35 -12.32
CA ALA A 48 0.00 9.09 -11.64
C ALA A 48 0.85 8.18 -10.75
N SER A 49 0.20 7.24 -10.06
CA SER A 49 0.90 6.28 -9.20
C SER A 49 1.78 5.33 -10.00
N LEU A 50 1.32 4.91 -11.19
CA LEU A 50 2.11 4.05 -12.07
C LEU A 50 3.29 4.79 -12.72
N SER A 51 3.23 6.11 -12.79
CA SER A 51 4.24 6.94 -13.47
C SER A 51 5.30 7.51 -12.52
N VAL A 52 5.21 7.24 -11.24
CA VAL A 52 6.17 7.74 -10.25
C VAL A 52 7.54 7.08 -10.44
N ASP A 53 8.60 7.89 -10.41
CA ASP A 53 9.97 7.38 -10.38
C ASP A 53 10.23 6.71 -9.03
N VAL A 54 10.68 5.46 -9.07
CA VAL A 54 10.95 4.67 -7.86
C VAL A 54 12.44 4.71 -7.58
N PRO A 55 12.87 5.14 -6.37
CA PRO A 55 14.29 5.12 -6.03
C PRO A 55 14.81 3.67 -5.92
N ASP A 56 16.11 3.49 -6.13
CA ASP A 56 16.75 2.18 -6.00
C ASP A 56 16.58 1.58 -4.61
N ILE A 57 16.52 2.46 -3.59
CA ILE A 57 16.29 2.05 -2.20
C ILE A 57 15.14 2.90 -1.65
N ILE A 58 14.12 2.21 -1.13
CA ILE A 58 13.04 2.86 -0.39
C ILE A 58 13.38 2.72 1.10
N GLU A 59 13.52 3.84 1.80
CA GLU A 59 14.02 3.86 3.18
C GLU A 59 12.91 3.69 4.21
N ILE A 60 12.02 2.75 4.00
CA ILE A 60 10.96 2.40 4.97
C ILE A 60 11.43 1.15 5.72
N GLU A 61 11.36 1.20 7.06
CA GLU A 61 11.72 0.04 7.88
C GLU A 61 10.74 -1.10 7.69
N LEU A 62 11.27 -2.31 7.52
CA LEU A 62 10.47 -3.52 7.39
C LEU A 62 10.91 -4.53 8.46
N PRO A 63 9.99 -5.32 9.03
CA PRO A 63 8.55 -5.33 8.74
C PRO A 63 7.84 -4.07 9.20
N LEU A 64 6.67 -3.80 8.64
CA LEU A 64 5.88 -2.62 8.98
C LEU A 64 5.42 -2.68 10.44
N THR A 65 5.44 -1.52 11.11
CA THR A 65 5.14 -1.40 12.54
C THR A 65 3.63 -1.29 12.79
N ASP A 66 3.16 -1.96 13.84
CA ASP A 66 1.75 -1.90 14.28
C ASP A 66 0.77 -2.27 13.17
N PHE A 67 1.12 -3.27 12.37
CA PHE A 67 0.32 -3.70 11.23
C PHE A 67 -0.96 -4.40 11.70
N THR A 68 -2.11 -3.85 11.29
CA THR A 68 -3.42 -4.43 11.63
C THR A 68 -4.27 -4.60 10.39
N VAL A 69 -5.11 -5.63 10.40
CA VAL A 69 -6.08 -5.91 9.35
C VAL A 69 -7.46 -5.99 9.98
N ARG A 70 -8.40 -5.22 9.45
CA ARG A 70 -9.80 -5.31 9.84
C ARG A 70 -10.66 -5.60 8.62
N MET A 71 -11.37 -6.72 8.62
CA MET A 71 -12.29 -7.03 7.54
C MET A 71 -13.53 -6.14 7.67
N ILE A 72 -13.79 -5.34 6.66
CA ILE A 72 -15.02 -4.52 6.57
C ILE A 72 -16.16 -5.38 6.05
N SER A 73 -15.86 -6.24 5.09
CA SER A 73 -16.79 -7.21 4.53
C SER A 73 -15.99 -8.46 4.12
N GLU A 74 -16.62 -9.44 3.50
CA GLU A 74 -15.94 -10.67 3.07
C GLU A 74 -14.81 -10.39 2.07
N ASP A 75 -14.95 -9.32 1.28
CA ASP A 75 -14.00 -9.00 0.21
C ASP A 75 -13.29 -7.67 0.38
N LEU A 76 -13.47 -6.98 1.50
CA LEU A 76 -12.88 -5.65 1.72
C LEU A 76 -12.19 -5.60 3.07
N ALA A 77 -10.90 -5.28 3.05
CA ALA A 77 -10.08 -5.17 4.25
C ALA A 77 -9.54 -3.75 4.41
N LEU A 78 -9.59 -3.25 5.64
CA LEU A 78 -8.90 -2.03 6.03
C LEU A 78 -7.60 -2.43 6.73
N VAL A 79 -6.48 -1.97 6.18
CA VAL A 79 -5.15 -2.21 6.72
C VAL A 79 -4.62 -0.89 7.26
N THR A 80 -4.12 -0.90 8.50
CA THR A 80 -3.47 0.28 9.08
C THR A 80 -2.13 -0.11 9.69
N TYR A 81 -1.18 0.81 9.66
CA TYR A 81 0.15 0.60 10.23
C TYR A 81 0.87 1.94 10.37
N VAL A 82 2.06 1.88 10.97
CA VAL A 82 2.98 3.01 11.05
C VAL A 82 4.19 2.71 10.19
N SER A 83 4.51 3.58 9.26
CA SER A 83 5.76 3.48 8.51
C SER A 83 6.82 4.34 9.19
N VAL A 84 8.06 3.83 9.23
CA VAL A 84 9.20 4.50 9.85
C VAL A 84 10.27 4.71 8.80
N GLU A 85 10.74 5.95 8.66
CA GLU A 85 11.77 6.33 7.71
C GLU A 85 12.62 7.47 8.30
N PRO A 86 13.78 7.82 7.70
CA PRO A 86 14.66 8.83 8.30
C PRO A 86 14.00 10.17 8.59
N ARG A 87 13.05 10.60 7.76
CA ARG A 87 12.34 11.88 7.96
C ARG A 87 11.26 11.81 9.05
N GLY A 88 10.98 10.62 9.60
CA GLY A 88 10.01 10.45 10.67
C GLY A 88 9.01 9.34 10.41
N ARG A 89 7.93 9.39 11.18
CA ARG A 89 6.88 8.37 11.16
C ARG A 89 5.65 8.86 10.41
N SER A 90 4.89 7.94 9.88
CA SER A 90 3.61 8.25 9.24
C SER A 90 2.57 7.21 9.63
N ASN A 91 1.35 7.68 9.88
CA ASN A 91 0.20 6.80 10.01
C ASN A 91 -0.32 6.50 8.61
N ARG A 92 -0.54 5.22 8.32
CA ARG A 92 -0.92 4.77 6.99
C ARG A 92 -2.18 3.92 7.03
N ALA A 93 -2.97 4.02 5.97
CA ALA A 93 -4.17 3.21 5.80
C ALA A 93 -4.30 2.80 4.34
N SER A 94 -4.70 1.55 4.13
CA SER A 94 -4.98 1.01 2.79
C SER A 94 -6.32 0.28 2.80
N LEU A 95 -7.04 0.38 1.70
CA LEU A 95 -8.21 -0.47 1.46
C LEU A 95 -7.85 -1.47 0.38
N TRP A 96 -8.00 -2.75 0.71
CA TRP A 96 -7.75 -3.87 -0.18
C TRP A 96 -9.05 -4.61 -0.46
N ARG A 97 -9.33 -4.84 -1.75
CA ARG A 97 -10.50 -5.59 -2.18
C ARG A 97 -10.06 -6.90 -2.84
N HIS A 98 -10.70 -8.00 -2.45
CA HIS A 98 -10.51 -9.28 -3.11
C HIS A 98 -11.49 -9.38 -4.27
N ASP A 99 -10.97 -9.62 -5.48
CA ASP A 99 -11.79 -9.65 -6.70
C ASP A 99 -12.32 -11.05 -7.04
N GLY A 100 -12.19 -11.99 -6.11
CA GLY A 100 -12.53 -13.40 -6.32
C GLY A 100 -11.33 -14.25 -6.70
N SER A 101 -10.23 -13.64 -7.06
CA SER A 101 -8.97 -14.28 -7.44
C SER A 101 -7.79 -13.74 -6.65
N GLU A 102 -7.68 -12.42 -6.57
CA GLU A 102 -6.53 -11.75 -5.93
C GLU A 102 -6.99 -10.50 -5.20
N TRP A 103 -6.13 -10.03 -4.28
CA TRP A 103 -6.31 -8.75 -3.62
C TRP A 103 -5.86 -7.61 -4.52
N ARG A 104 -6.67 -6.54 -4.59
CA ARG A 104 -6.35 -5.30 -5.31
C ARG A 104 -6.36 -4.14 -4.35
N LEU A 105 -5.41 -3.23 -4.51
CA LEU A 105 -5.34 -2.02 -3.70
C LEU A 105 -6.29 -0.97 -4.26
N GLU A 106 -7.30 -0.59 -3.47
CA GLU A 106 -8.32 0.39 -3.88
C GLU A 106 -7.92 1.81 -3.48
N PHE A 107 -7.28 1.95 -2.32
CA PHE A 107 -6.99 3.26 -1.76
C PHE A 107 -5.82 3.16 -0.78
N HIS A 108 -5.00 4.20 -0.76
CA HIS A 108 -3.92 4.33 0.23
C HIS A 108 -3.84 5.77 0.72
N GLN A 109 -3.52 5.96 2.00
CA GLN A 109 -3.37 7.27 2.59
C GLN A 109 -2.23 7.27 3.60
N GLY A 110 -1.43 8.33 3.60
CA GLY A 110 -0.38 8.55 4.59
C GLY A 110 -0.49 9.93 5.22
N THR A 111 -0.22 10.00 6.52
CA THR A 111 -0.24 11.26 7.27
C THR A 111 0.98 11.30 8.18
N PRO A 112 1.74 12.42 8.20
CA PRO A 112 2.85 12.54 9.15
C PRO A 112 2.37 12.38 10.58
N ALA A 113 3.14 11.64 11.37
CA ALA A 113 2.80 11.36 12.76
C ALA A 113 3.81 11.99 13.70
#